data_4847ff30db4bd5fca35fcba1b08a1258
#
_entry.id   4847ff30db4bd5fca35fcba1b08a1258
#
_cell.length_a   1.000
_cell.length_b   1.000
_cell.length_c   1.000
_cell.angle_alpha   90.00
_cell.angle_beta   90.00
_cell.angle_gamma   90.00
#
_symmetry.space_group_name_H-M   'P 1'
#
loop_
_entity.id
_entity.type
_entity.pdbx_description
1 polymer ?
#
loop_
_entity_poly.entity_id
_entity_poly.type
_entity_poly.pdbx_seq_one_letter_code
_entity_poly.pdbx_strand_id
1 'polypeptide(L)'
;MRPVRDNLFDWILSLGPTAKYNLTSSGLPEPELHAMGVDTSFEHFAAGEDTYEKDFAEEVARIYHVDPGNVMITAGGTEAIFLAYSVLGAGRVVVPLPNYPAMFTVPRALGMRVGYLSSRGRLGGAMLGLTDPNNPSGKALNGASVDALVESSKRGGGIVYVNETYREFCFTSRPGTHFDGSGQVVTSGTMTKFFGLGRLRVGWLLADSRNTRRLAYAKWATSAHDSHYSLWIASQVLRNRNRFIERARRICEGNARLVRRFMEETRGISSDLGVAPFCLISYKNALASVPLARKILEKTGVLVAPGDFFGAPSSFRLCFTAGEATLKKGLGALSDFLNSNH
;
A
#
# COMPACT_ATOMS: atom_id res chain seq x y z
N MET A 1 -20.84 -12.07 -3.30
CA MET A 1 -20.12 -10.76 -3.21
C MET A 1 -21.09 -9.64 -3.57
N ARG A 2 -21.09 -8.54 -2.82
CA ARG A 2 -21.91 -7.35 -3.14
C ARG A 2 -20.98 -6.25 -3.65
N PRO A 3 -21.31 -5.51 -4.74
CA PRO A 3 -20.48 -4.39 -5.17
C PRO A 3 -20.44 -3.31 -4.07
N VAL A 4 -19.25 -2.91 -3.70
CA VAL A 4 -19.02 -1.81 -2.77
C VAL A 4 -18.16 -0.76 -3.49
N ARG A 5 -18.61 0.48 -3.50
CA ARG A 5 -17.91 1.58 -4.13
C ARG A 5 -16.62 1.88 -3.38
N ASP A 6 -15.50 1.88 -4.08
CA ASP A 6 -14.23 2.42 -3.57
C ASP A 6 -14.10 3.89 -4.01
N ASN A 7 -14.41 4.78 -3.09
CA ASN A 7 -14.40 6.21 -3.36
C ASN A 7 -13.01 6.74 -3.74
N LEU A 8 -11.94 6.12 -3.25
CA LEU A 8 -10.57 6.53 -3.58
C LEU A 8 -10.23 6.18 -5.04
N PHE A 9 -10.56 4.96 -5.49
CA PHE A 9 -10.34 4.58 -6.88
C PHE A 9 -11.20 5.39 -7.84
N ASP A 10 -12.49 5.60 -7.55
CA ASP A 10 -13.36 6.46 -8.34
C ASP A 10 -12.79 7.88 -8.47
N TRP A 11 -12.31 8.44 -7.37
CA TRP A 11 -11.70 9.76 -7.33
C TRP A 11 -10.46 9.86 -8.21
N ILE A 12 -9.54 8.91 -8.06
CA ILE A 12 -8.27 8.90 -8.80
C ILE A 12 -8.49 8.63 -10.29
N LEU A 13 -9.33 7.66 -10.64
CA LEU A 13 -9.56 7.28 -12.04
C LEU A 13 -10.36 8.32 -12.80
N SER A 14 -11.33 8.98 -12.15
CA SER A 14 -12.17 10.00 -12.79
C SER A 14 -11.46 11.35 -12.94
N LEU A 15 -10.69 11.77 -11.93
CA LEU A 15 -10.12 13.12 -11.87
C LEU A 15 -8.62 13.17 -12.17
N GLY A 16 -7.92 12.05 -11.99
CA GLY A 16 -6.46 11.97 -12.20
C GLY A 16 -6.00 12.33 -13.60
N PRO A 17 -6.68 11.89 -14.68
CA PRO A 17 -6.31 12.22 -16.05
C PRO A 17 -6.41 13.72 -16.40
N THR A 18 -7.29 14.47 -15.74
CA THR A 18 -7.52 15.89 -16.00
C THR A 18 -6.77 16.81 -15.05
N ALA A 19 -6.20 16.28 -13.97
CA ALA A 19 -5.48 17.06 -12.98
C ALA A 19 -4.13 17.56 -13.53
N LYS A 20 -3.88 18.86 -13.42
CA LYS A 20 -2.60 19.47 -13.82
C LYS A 20 -1.44 18.96 -12.95
N TYR A 21 -1.71 18.77 -11.66
CA TYR A 21 -0.75 18.26 -10.68
C TYR A 21 -1.42 17.13 -9.89
N ASN A 22 -1.24 15.90 -10.35
CA ASN A 22 -1.80 14.74 -9.63
C ASN A 22 -0.87 14.33 -8.49
N LEU A 23 -1.27 14.62 -7.25
CA LEU A 23 -0.55 14.29 -6.03
C LEU A 23 -1.26 13.18 -5.22
N THR A 24 -1.93 12.25 -5.92
CA THR A 24 -2.62 11.10 -5.30
C THR A 24 -1.90 9.78 -5.47
N SER A 25 -0.92 9.67 -6.37
CA SER A 25 -0.17 8.44 -6.61
C SER A 25 0.72 8.10 -5.43
N SER A 26 0.46 6.97 -4.78
CA SER A 26 1.23 6.51 -3.62
C SER A 26 2.35 5.51 -3.94
N GLY A 27 2.61 5.27 -5.23
CA GLY A 27 3.72 4.47 -5.72
C GLY A 27 4.74 5.31 -6.46
N LEU A 28 5.99 4.89 -6.47
CA LEU A 28 7.04 5.54 -7.26
C LEU A 28 6.72 5.45 -8.75
N PRO A 29 7.22 6.40 -9.56
CA PRO A 29 7.14 6.30 -11.02
C PRO A 29 7.77 5.01 -11.52
N GLU A 30 7.29 4.54 -12.66
CA GLU A 30 7.86 3.38 -13.33
C GLU A 30 9.35 3.62 -13.67
N PRO A 31 10.25 2.68 -13.34
CA PRO A 31 11.67 2.82 -13.65
C PRO A 31 11.96 2.40 -15.09
N GLU A 32 13.06 2.90 -15.63
CA GLU A 32 13.69 2.33 -16.82
C GLU A 32 14.34 0.99 -16.45
N LEU A 33 13.67 -0.13 -16.71
CA LEU A 33 14.06 -1.46 -16.24
C LEU A 33 15.45 -1.88 -16.73
N HIS A 34 15.78 -1.62 -18.00
CA HIS A 34 17.08 -1.94 -18.56
C HIS A 34 18.22 -1.20 -17.84
N ALA A 35 18.04 0.09 -17.53
CA ALA A 35 19.01 0.86 -16.76
C ALA A 35 19.16 0.36 -15.30
N MET A 36 18.16 -0.38 -14.80
CA MET A 36 18.19 -1.02 -13.50
C MET A 36 18.80 -2.45 -13.53
N GLY A 37 19.29 -2.89 -14.71
CA GLY A 37 19.88 -4.22 -14.90
C GLY A 37 18.83 -5.35 -14.99
N VAL A 38 17.63 -5.01 -15.45
CA VAL A 38 16.52 -5.96 -15.64
C VAL A 38 16.31 -6.18 -17.12
N ASP A 39 16.42 -7.41 -17.57
CA ASP A 39 16.11 -7.83 -18.93
C ASP A 39 14.60 -7.93 -19.12
N THR A 40 14.11 -7.40 -20.25
CA THR A 40 12.70 -7.44 -20.64
C THR A 40 12.50 -8.05 -22.02
N SER A 41 13.53 -8.71 -22.57
CA SER A 41 13.45 -9.38 -23.88
C SER A 41 12.51 -10.60 -23.78
N PHE A 42 11.48 -10.61 -24.60
CA PHE A 42 10.57 -11.75 -24.68
C PHE A 42 11.29 -13.00 -25.23
N GLU A 43 12.28 -12.84 -26.09
CA GLU A 43 13.09 -13.93 -26.65
C GLU A 43 13.88 -14.63 -25.54
N HIS A 44 14.52 -13.88 -24.65
CA HIS A 44 15.26 -14.45 -23.52
C HIS A 44 14.32 -15.13 -22.51
N PHE A 45 13.16 -14.54 -22.26
CA PHE A 45 12.14 -15.18 -21.44
C PHE A 45 11.68 -16.50 -22.05
N ALA A 46 11.37 -16.52 -23.37
CA ALA A 46 10.86 -17.72 -24.05
C ALA A 46 11.90 -18.85 -24.18
N ALA A 47 13.20 -18.52 -24.14
CA ALA A 47 14.29 -19.48 -24.14
C ALA A 47 14.61 -20.05 -22.74
N GLY A 48 14.01 -19.49 -21.67
CA GLY A 48 14.23 -19.94 -20.31
C GLY A 48 13.42 -21.19 -19.94
N GLU A 49 13.77 -21.78 -18.80
CA GLU A 49 13.01 -22.88 -18.19
C GLU A 49 11.78 -22.34 -17.46
N ASP A 50 10.70 -23.14 -17.42
CA ASP A 50 9.45 -22.75 -16.75
C ASP A 50 9.53 -22.95 -15.22
N THR A 51 10.43 -22.20 -14.58
CA THR A 51 10.65 -22.18 -13.12
C THR A 51 10.18 -20.89 -12.48
N TYR A 52 9.50 -20.02 -13.21
CA TYR A 52 9.26 -18.61 -12.85
C TYR A 52 8.49 -18.40 -11.54
N GLU A 53 7.50 -19.23 -11.23
CA GLU A 53 6.77 -19.15 -9.96
C GLU A 53 7.70 -19.52 -8.78
N LYS A 54 8.49 -20.60 -8.95
CA LYS A 54 9.47 -21.04 -7.96
C LYS A 54 10.55 -19.98 -7.74
N ASP A 55 11.15 -19.47 -8.82
CA ASP A 55 12.20 -18.46 -8.76
C ASP A 55 11.74 -17.20 -8.03
N PHE A 56 10.52 -16.74 -8.33
CA PHE A 56 9.96 -15.57 -7.67
C PHE A 56 9.71 -15.82 -6.17
N ALA A 57 9.14 -16.97 -5.82
CA ALA A 57 8.90 -17.35 -4.43
C ALA A 57 10.22 -17.46 -3.64
N GLU A 58 11.28 -18.03 -4.23
CA GLU A 58 12.61 -18.11 -3.63
C GLU A 58 13.23 -16.72 -3.41
N GLU A 59 13.07 -15.78 -4.34
CA GLU A 59 13.58 -14.42 -4.17
C GLU A 59 12.83 -13.66 -3.06
N VAL A 60 11.51 -13.78 -2.98
CA VAL A 60 10.74 -13.23 -1.87
C VAL A 60 11.18 -13.85 -0.55
N ALA A 61 11.27 -15.18 -0.50
CA ALA A 61 11.68 -15.92 0.70
C ALA A 61 13.08 -15.50 1.18
N ARG A 62 14.01 -15.32 0.25
CA ARG A 62 15.38 -14.85 0.55
C ARG A 62 15.38 -13.45 1.18
N ILE A 63 14.55 -12.55 0.67
CA ILE A 63 14.47 -11.15 1.16
C ILE A 63 13.87 -11.10 2.57
N TYR A 64 12.81 -11.86 2.81
CA TYR A 64 12.08 -11.84 4.08
C TYR A 64 12.56 -12.90 5.09
N HIS A 65 13.54 -13.75 4.72
CA HIS A 65 14.06 -14.85 5.53
C HIS A 65 12.98 -15.84 5.99
N VAL A 66 12.15 -16.25 5.06
CA VAL A 66 11.09 -17.24 5.28
C VAL A 66 11.32 -18.48 4.39
N ASP A 67 10.59 -19.55 4.64
CA ASP A 67 10.58 -20.70 3.74
C ASP A 67 9.85 -20.35 2.44
N PRO A 68 10.33 -20.74 1.24
CA PRO A 68 9.61 -20.52 -0.02
C PRO A 68 8.18 -21.07 -0.02
N GLY A 69 7.91 -22.16 0.71
CA GLY A 69 6.56 -22.69 0.91
C GLY A 69 5.62 -21.79 1.71
N ASN A 70 6.12 -20.73 2.33
CA ASN A 70 5.31 -19.70 2.99
C ASN A 70 4.93 -18.56 2.03
N VAL A 71 5.43 -18.54 0.81
CA VAL A 71 5.14 -17.50 -0.18
C VAL A 71 4.00 -17.92 -1.08
N MET A 72 2.92 -17.14 -1.10
CA MET A 72 1.79 -17.29 -2.02
C MET A 72 1.80 -16.13 -3.00
N ILE A 73 2.04 -16.41 -4.27
CA ILE A 73 2.07 -15.40 -5.34
C ILE A 73 0.66 -14.89 -5.63
N THR A 74 0.52 -13.60 -5.92
CA THR A 74 -0.76 -12.96 -6.23
C THR A 74 -0.65 -11.96 -7.39
N ALA A 75 -1.76 -11.72 -8.07
CA ALA A 75 -1.88 -10.68 -9.12
C ALA A 75 -1.89 -9.26 -8.50
N GLY A 76 -0.84 -8.96 -7.72
CA GLY A 76 -0.65 -7.71 -7.00
C GLY A 76 -1.37 -7.66 -5.65
N GLY A 77 -1.15 -6.56 -4.90
CA GLY A 77 -1.64 -6.41 -3.53
C GLY A 77 -3.16 -6.42 -3.39
N THR A 78 -3.93 -6.10 -4.43
CA THR A 78 -5.39 -6.13 -4.37
C THR A 78 -5.93 -7.55 -4.29
N GLU A 79 -5.37 -8.48 -5.09
CA GLU A 79 -5.72 -9.90 -4.98
C GLU A 79 -5.26 -10.46 -3.63
N ALA A 80 -4.09 -10.07 -3.14
CA ALA A 80 -3.62 -10.47 -1.81
C ALA A 80 -4.61 -10.10 -0.71
N ILE A 81 -5.16 -8.86 -0.72
CA ILE A 81 -6.19 -8.42 0.23
C ILE A 81 -7.46 -9.27 0.06
N PHE A 82 -7.90 -9.49 -1.17
CA PHE A 82 -9.10 -10.27 -1.46
C PHE A 82 -8.97 -11.70 -0.94
N LEU A 83 -7.88 -12.40 -1.28
CA LEU A 83 -7.63 -13.78 -0.84
C LEU A 83 -7.50 -13.88 0.68
N ALA A 84 -6.76 -12.96 1.32
CA ALA A 84 -6.61 -12.96 2.77
C ALA A 84 -7.97 -12.89 3.47
N TYR A 85 -8.84 -11.97 3.06
CA TYR A 85 -10.16 -11.85 3.68
C TYR A 85 -11.11 -12.98 3.30
N SER A 86 -11.16 -13.39 2.03
CA SER A 86 -12.11 -14.42 1.57
C SER A 86 -11.83 -15.80 2.17
N VAL A 87 -10.56 -16.13 2.39
CA VAL A 87 -10.14 -17.47 2.85
C VAL A 87 -9.97 -17.55 4.36
N LEU A 88 -9.43 -16.48 4.96
CA LEU A 88 -9.01 -16.49 6.36
C LEU A 88 -9.94 -15.70 7.27
N GLY A 89 -10.78 -14.83 6.69
CA GLY A 89 -11.76 -14.05 7.46
C GLY A 89 -12.87 -14.90 8.03
N ALA A 90 -13.17 -14.73 9.32
CA ALA A 90 -14.23 -15.46 10.05
C ALA A 90 -15.55 -14.66 10.10
N GLY A 91 -15.95 -14.02 9.02
CA GLY A 91 -17.20 -13.25 8.93
C GLY A 91 -17.21 -11.90 9.66
N ARG A 92 -16.16 -11.59 10.42
CA ARG A 92 -15.97 -10.31 11.10
C ARG A 92 -14.53 -9.83 10.98
N VAL A 93 -14.37 -8.56 10.60
CA VAL A 93 -13.06 -7.89 10.51
C VAL A 93 -13.08 -6.65 11.38
N VAL A 94 -11.97 -6.38 12.06
CA VAL A 94 -11.73 -5.14 12.81
C VAL A 94 -10.52 -4.44 12.19
N VAL A 95 -10.64 -3.15 11.90
CA VAL A 95 -9.56 -2.32 11.36
C VAL A 95 -9.40 -1.05 12.18
N PRO A 96 -8.15 -0.59 12.45
CA PRO A 96 -7.94 0.75 12.96
C PRO A 96 -8.22 1.80 11.89
N LEU A 97 -8.64 3.00 12.30
CA LEU A 97 -8.73 4.15 11.42
C LEU A 97 -7.70 5.20 11.85
N PRO A 98 -7.15 6.00 10.90
CA PRO A 98 -7.36 5.89 9.46
C PRO A 98 -6.66 4.67 8.84
N ASN A 99 -7.22 4.16 7.73
CA ASN A 99 -6.65 3.01 7.03
C ASN A 99 -6.92 3.07 5.52
N TYR A 100 -6.18 2.25 4.76
CA TYR A 100 -6.39 2.09 3.33
C TYR A 100 -7.81 1.55 3.05
N PRO A 101 -8.58 2.17 2.13
CA PRO A 101 -9.99 1.82 1.91
C PRO A 101 -10.24 0.33 1.66
N ALA A 102 -9.39 -0.34 0.88
CA ALA A 102 -9.58 -1.76 0.60
C ALA A 102 -9.59 -2.64 1.86
N MET A 103 -8.98 -2.19 2.97
CA MET A 103 -8.97 -2.92 4.23
C MET A 103 -10.36 -3.02 4.88
N PHE A 104 -11.31 -2.16 4.48
CA PHE A 104 -12.69 -2.21 4.96
C PHE A 104 -13.73 -2.33 3.83
N THR A 105 -13.41 -1.96 2.58
CA THR A 105 -14.34 -2.14 1.45
C THR A 105 -14.36 -3.57 0.95
N VAL A 106 -13.21 -4.24 0.86
CA VAL A 106 -13.13 -5.64 0.41
C VAL A 106 -13.90 -6.59 1.36
N PRO A 107 -13.69 -6.58 2.69
CA PRO A 107 -14.47 -7.45 3.56
C PRO A 107 -15.97 -7.13 3.54
N ARG A 108 -16.38 -5.86 3.38
CA ARG A 108 -17.81 -5.52 3.17
C ARG A 108 -18.37 -6.12 1.89
N ALA A 109 -17.60 -6.06 0.78
CA ALA A 109 -18.00 -6.67 -0.49
C ALA A 109 -18.16 -8.20 -0.38
N LEU A 110 -17.37 -8.83 0.49
CA LEU A 110 -17.47 -10.25 0.83
C LEU A 110 -18.61 -10.57 1.81
N GLY A 111 -19.37 -9.57 2.27
CA GLY A 111 -20.47 -9.77 3.20
C GLY A 111 -20.06 -9.86 4.68
N MET A 112 -18.81 -9.53 5.00
CA MET A 112 -18.31 -9.55 6.37
C MET A 112 -18.77 -8.33 7.17
N ARG A 113 -18.92 -8.48 8.47
CA ARG A 113 -19.13 -7.37 9.40
C ARG A 113 -17.81 -6.68 9.67
N VAL A 114 -17.72 -5.40 9.33
CA VAL A 114 -16.53 -4.56 9.57
C VAL A 114 -16.77 -3.67 10.78
N GLY A 115 -15.95 -3.86 11.79
CA GLY A 115 -15.85 -2.99 12.95
C GLY A 115 -14.58 -2.15 12.90
N TYR A 116 -14.59 -1.06 13.67
CA TYR A 116 -13.41 -0.21 13.84
C TYR A 116 -12.80 -0.41 15.22
N LEU A 117 -11.46 -0.40 15.27
CA LEU A 117 -10.74 -0.55 16.52
C LEU A 117 -11.01 0.67 17.41
N SER A 118 -11.50 0.44 18.60
CA SER A 118 -11.64 1.45 19.65
C SER A 118 -10.76 1.06 20.84
N SER A 119 -10.41 2.03 21.68
CA SER A 119 -9.60 1.81 22.90
C SER A 119 -10.19 0.79 23.89
N ARG A 120 -11.48 0.49 23.76
CA ARG A 120 -12.22 -0.46 24.62
C ARG A 120 -12.70 -1.71 23.88
N GLY A 121 -12.42 -1.85 22.58
CA GLY A 121 -12.96 -2.94 21.75
C GLY A 121 -12.18 -4.25 21.93
N ARG A 122 -12.91 -5.33 22.27
CA ARG A 122 -12.35 -6.69 22.24
C ARG A 122 -12.37 -7.21 20.80
N LEU A 123 -11.25 -7.81 20.36
CA LEU A 123 -11.13 -8.38 19.01
C LEU A 123 -11.98 -9.66 18.86
N GLY A 124 -12.05 -10.49 19.88
CA GLY A 124 -12.98 -11.61 20.03
C GLY A 124 -13.10 -12.52 18.80
N GLY A 125 -12.03 -13.14 18.36
CA GLY A 125 -12.01 -14.04 17.21
C GLY A 125 -12.20 -13.37 15.84
N ALA A 126 -12.33 -12.03 15.79
CA ALA A 126 -12.37 -11.29 14.54
C ALA A 126 -10.99 -11.27 13.88
N MET A 127 -10.95 -11.19 12.54
CA MET A 127 -9.71 -10.90 11.82
C MET A 127 -9.33 -9.44 12.04
N LEU A 128 -8.11 -9.20 12.48
CA LEU A 128 -7.53 -7.86 12.58
C LEU A 128 -6.87 -7.48 11.26
N GLY A 129 -7.28 -6.36 10.66
CA GLY A 129 -6.68 -5.85 9.41
C GLY A 129 -5.83 -4.61 9.66
N LEU A 130 -4.53 -4.71 9.47
CA LEU A 130 -3.55 -3.62 9.63
C LEU A 130 -2.94 -3.23 8.29
N THR A 131 -2.46 -1.99 8.19
CA THR A 131 -1.56 -1.54 7.10
C THR A 131 -0.32 -0.94 7.74
N ASP A 132 0.85 -1.51 7.49
CA ASP A 132 2.12 -1.05 8.05
C ASP A 132 3.27 -1.13 7.03
N PRO A 133 3.87 0.01 6.66
CA PRO A 133 3.53 1.40 7.04
C PRO A 133 2.11 1.81 6.66
N ASN A 134 1.50 2.61 7.53
CA ASN A 134 0.09 2.96 7.42
C ASN A 134 -0.20 3.87 6.21
N ASN A 135 -1.26 3.59 5.50
CA ASN A 135 -1.85 4.46 4.50
C ASN A 135 -3.21 4.95 5.04
N PRO A 136 -3.38 6.26 5.30
CA PRO A 136 -2.81 7.40 4.59
C PRO A 136 -1.67 8.16 5.29
N SER A 137 -1.26 7.81 6.49
CA SER A 137 -0.30 8.63 7.25
C SER A 137 1.16 8.50 6.79
N GLY A 138 1.52 7.43 6.09
CA GLY A 138 2.89 7.14 5.69
C GLY A 138 3.80 6.65 6.83
N LYS A 139 3.28 6.61 8.06
CA LYS A 139 4.06 6.26 9.26
C LYS A 139 4.14 4.75 9.42
N ALA A 140 5.31 4.24 9.81
CA ALA A 140 5.41 2.91 10.37
C ALA A 140 4.68 2.89 11.72
N LEU A 141 3.96 1.83 11.98
CA LEU A 141 3.29 1.63 13.25
C LEU A 141 4.34 1.40 14.35
N ASN A 142 4.02 1.81 15.57
CA ASN A 142 4.87 1.50 16.71
C ASN A 142 4.89 -0.02 16.95
N GLY A 143 6.08 -0.64 16.88
CA GLY A 143 6.24 -2.09 16.99
C GLY A 143 5.57 -2.66 18.23
N ALA A 144 5.83 -2.10 19.42
CA ALA A 144 5.21 -2.57 20.66
C ALA A 144 3.66 -2.50 20.63
N SER A 145 3.09 -1.48 19.98
CA SER A 145 1.64 -1.36 19.83
C SER A 145 1.08 -2.39 18.86
N VAL A 146 1.80 -2.69 17.77
CA VAL A 146 1.40 -3.74 16.81
C VAL A 146 1.50 -5.10 17.49
N ASP A 147 2.60 -5.39 18.18
CA ASP A 147 2.79 -6.66 18.90
C ASP A 147 1.68 -6.89 19.93
N ALA A 148 1.30 -5.84 20.69
CA ALA A 148 0.20 -5.94 21.64
C ALA A 148 -1.15 -6.24 20.97
N LEU A 149 -1.42 -5.66 19.79
CA LEU A 149 -2.63 -5.93 19.00
C LEU A 149 -2.61 -7.35 18.43
N VAL A 150 -1.47 -7.79 17.91
CA VAL A 150 -1.26 -9.14 17.38
C VAL A 150 -1.50 -10.17 18.49
N GLU A 151 -0.86 -10.02 19.64
CA GLU A 151 -1.03 -10.90 20.79
C GLU A 151 -2.48 -10.91 21.33
N SER A 152 -3.14 -9.76 21.35
CA SER A 152 -4.55 -9.67 21.72
C SER A 152 -5.46 -10.41 20.75
N SER A 153 -5.20 -10.33 19.45
CA SER A 153 -5.93 -11.06 18.41
C SER A 153 -5.70 -12.57 18.54
N LYS A 154 -4.45 -13.00 18.70
CA LYS A 154 -4.07 -14.41 18.86
C LYS A 154 -4.75 -15.05 20.07
N ARG A 155 -4.73 -14.38 21.23
CA ARG A 155 -5.44 -14.87 22.44
C ARG A 155 -6.93 -15.03 22.22
N GLY A 156 -7.55 -14.24 21.34
CA GLY A 156 -8.94 -14.37 20.95
C GLY A 156 -9.21 -15.42 19.88
N GLY A 157 -8.21 -16.15 19.41
CA GLY A 157 -8.32 -17.11 18.31
C GLY A 157 -8.49 -16.44 16.93
N GLY A 158 -8.20 -15.13 16.82
CA GLY A 158 -8.30 -14.37 15.59
C GLY A 158 -7.05 -14.49 14.73
N ILE A 159 -7.20 -14.14 13.44
CA ILE A 159 -6.09 -13.98 12.49
C ILE A 159 -5.77 -12.50 12.36
N VAL A 160 -4.49 -12.18 12.20
CA VAL A 160 -4.00 -10.84 11.88
C VAL A 160 -3.55 -10.81 10.44
N TYR A 161 -4.11 -9.91 9.65
CA TYR A 161 -3.63 -9.60 8.31
C TYR A 161 -2.97 -8.24 8.30
N VAL A 162 -1.69 -8.19 7.88
CA VAL A 162 -0.93 -6.95 7.76
C VAL A 162 -0.60 -6.68 6.30
N ASN A 163 -1.15 -5.61 5.76
CA ASN A 163 -0.78 -5.12 4.45
C ASN A 163 0.54 -4.35 4.54
N GLU A 164 1.64 -4.98 4.12
CA GLU A 164 3.01 -4.45 4.16
C GLU A 164 3.44 -3.79 2.83
N THR A 165 2.50 -3.36 2.01
CA THR A 165 2.74 -2.77 0.68
C THR A 165 3.81 -1.66 0.66
N TYR A 166 4.01 -0.96 1.77
CA TYR A 166 4.98 0.14 1.89
C TYR A 166 6.22 -0.20 2.72
N ARG A 167 6.41 -1.47 3.07
CA ARG A 167 7.50 -1.89 3.97
C ARG A 167 8.90 -1.59 3.43
N GLU A 168 9.08 -1.67 2.12
CA GLU A 168 10.34 -1.36 1.46
C GLU A 168 10.77 0.11 1.63
N PHE A 169 9.84 1.04 1.89
CA PHE A 169 10.15 2.45 2.16
C PHE A 169 10.80 2.68 3.54
N CYS A 170 10.93 1.68 4.38
CA CYS A 170 11.76 1.77 5.57
C CYS A 170 13.26 1.80 5.25
N PHE A 171 13.63 1.52 3.99
CA PHE A 171 15.00 1.56 3.47
C PHE A 171 16.02 0.73 4.25
N THR A 172 15.58 -0.35 4.87
CA THR A 172 16.46 -1.27 5.57
C THR A 172 17.10 -2.26 4.59
N SER A 173 18.29 -2.73 4.88
CA SER A 173 18.96 -3.80 4.10
C SER A 173 18.12 -5.08 4.06
N ARG A 174 17.35 -5.31 5.11
CA ARG A 174 16.39 -6.41 5.24
C ARG A 174 15.05 -5.82 5.67
N PRO A 175 14.03 -5.81 4.80
CA PRO A 175 12.70 -5.38 5.20
C PRO A 175 12.20 -6.37 6.26
N GLY A 176 11.89 -5.87 7.45
CA GLY A 176 11.22 -6.71 8.43
C GLY A 176 9.81 -7.05 7.96
N THR A 177 9.25 -8.14 8.45
CA THR A 177 7.85 -8.50 8.26
C THR A 177 7.23 -8.83 9.61
N HIS A 178 5.92 -8.65 9.73
CA HIS A 178 5.16 -9.11 10.89
C HIS A 178 4.83 -10.62 10.79
N PHE A 179 5.08 -11.25 9.65
CA PHE A 179 4.91 -12.70 9.52
C PHE A 179 5.85 -13.44 10.47
N ASP A 180 5.27 -14.32 11.29
CA ASP A 180 5.97 -15.01 12.38
C ASP A 180 5.87 -16.54 12.31
N GLY A 181 5.28 -17.08 11.26
CA GLY A 181 5.09 -18.51 11.08
C GLY A 181 4.02 -19.16 11.98
N SER A 182 3.35 -18.41 12.86
CA SER A 182 2.41 -18.95 13.85
C SER A 182 1.09 -19.48 13.26
N GLY A 183 0.84 -19.25 11.96
CA GLY A 183 -0.44 -19.55 11.33
C GLY A 183 -1.56 -18.55 11.65
N GLN A 184 -1.30 -17.59 12.54
CA GLN A 184 -2.26 -16.54 12.90
C GLN A 184 -1.89 -15.16 12.36
N VAL A 185 -0.67 -14.99 11.81
CA VAL A 185 -0.25 -13.76 11.16
C VAL A 185 -0.01 -14.02 9.69
N VAL A 186 -0.65 -13.23 8.84
CA VAL A 186 -0.48 -13.25 7.38
C VAL A 186 -0.15 -11.85 6.92
N THR A 187 0.87 -11.72 6.07
CA THR A 187 1.26 -10.40 5.55
C THR A 187 1.22 -10.37 4.03
N SER A 188 1.24 -9.19 3.44
CA SER A 188 1.28 -9.05 1.97
C SER A 188 2.23 -7.97 1.50
N GLY A 189 2.88 -8.22 0.36
CA GLY A 189 3.70 -7.26 -0.36
C GLY A 189 3.33 -7.16 -1.84
N THR A 190 3.93 -6.22 -2.56
CA THR A 190 3.64 -6.01 -3.98
C THR A 190 4.75 -5.24 -4.70
N MET A 191 4.93 -5.53 -5.99
CA MET A 191 5.82 -4.78 -6.88
C MET A 191 5.29 -3.38 -7.24
N THR A 192 4.03 -3.06 -6.89
CA THR A 192 3.31 -1.88 -7.37
C THR A 192 3.87 -0.55 -6.86
N LYS A 193 4.25 -0.47 -5.56
CA LYS A 193 4.45 0.83 -4.90
C LYS A 193 5.91 1.26 -4.86
N PHE A 194 6.73 0.52 -4.15
CA PHE A 194 8.15 0.81 -4.01
C PHE A 194 8.91 0.64 -5.33
N PHE A 195 8.69 -0.47 -6.01
CA PHE A 195 9.35 -0.75 -7.27
C PHE A 195 8.78 0.05 -8.46
N GLY A 196 7.57 0.61 -8.33
CA GLY A 196 6.89 1.35 -9.40
C GLY A 196 6.30 0.48 -10.50
N LEU A 197 6.22 -0.83 -10.30
CA LEU A 197 5.88 -1.83 -11.31
C LEU A 197 4.43 -2.31 -11.20
N GLY A 198 3.51 -1.38 -11.06
CA GLY A 198 2.08 -1.70 -10.93
C GLY A 198 1.49 -2.43 -12.15
N ARG A 199 2.06 -2.24 -13.34
CA ARG A 199 1.62 -2.89 -14.58
C ARG A 199 1.92 -4.38 -14.61
N LEU A 200 2.96 -4.86 -13.93
CA LEU A 200 3.29 -6.28 -13.86
C LEU A 200 2.22 -7.10 -13.15
N ARG A 201 1.40 -6.49 -12.31
CA ARG A 201 0.39 -7.18 -11.49
C ARG A 201 0.98 -8.33 -10.66
N VAL A 202 2.10 -8.08 -9.97
CA VAL A 202 2.78 -9.05 -9.11
C VAL A 202 2.75 -8.59 -7.65
N GLY A 203 2.41 -9.50 -6.77
CA GLY A 203 2.44 -9.37 -5.32
C GLY A 203 2.57 -10.74 -4.65
N TRP A 204 2.51 -10.76 -3.34
CA TRP A 204 2.60 -11.99 -2.55
C TRP A 204 1.86 -11.86 -1.22
N LEU A 205 1.53 -13.01 -0.65
CA LEU A 205 1.20 -13.20 0.75
C LEU A 205 2.29 -14.04 1.40
N LEU A 206 2.64 -13.72 2.65
CA LEU A 206 3.40 -14.61 3.52
C LEU A 206 2.42 -15.25 4.50
N ALA A 207 2.35 -16.57 4.49
CA ALA A 207 1.46 -17.35 5.35
C ALA A 207 2.15 -18.68 5.72
N ASP A 208 1.74 -19.30 6.80
CA ASP A 208 2.20 -20.65 7.11
C ASP A 208 1.73 -21.66 6.04
N SER A 209 2.37 -22.81 5.94
CA SER A 209 2.12 -23.81 4.89
C SER A 209 0.67 -24.26 4.80
N ARG A 210 -0.07 -24.31 5.93
CA ARG A 210 -1.50 -24.66 5.95
C ARG A 210 -2.35 -23.56 5.29
N ASN A 211 -2.11 -22.32 5.65
CA ASN A 211 -2.84 -21.18 5.09
C ASN A 211 -2.43 -20.92 3.63
N THR A 212 -1.15 -21.06 3.26
CA THR A 212 -0.68 -20.98 1.87
C THR A 212 -1.46 -21.95 0.97
N ARG A 213 -1.63 -23.21 1.41
CA ARG A 213 -2.42 -24.21 0.66
C ARG A 213 -3.89 -23.82 0.51
N ARG A 214 -4.52 -23.28 1.56
CA ARG A 214 -5.91 -22.82 1.50
C ARG A 214 -6.08 -21.63 0.56
N LEU A 215 -5.11 -20.70 0.58
CA LEU A 215 -5.06 -19.54 -0.32
C LEU A 215 -4.88 -19.97 -1.77
N ALA A 216 -4.02 -20.98 -2.04
CA ALA A 216 -3.82 -21.53 -3.37
C ALA A 216 -5.11 -22.12 -3.96
N TYR A 217 -5.87 -22.89 -3.18
CA TYR A 217 -7.16 -23.43 -3.64
C TYR A 217 -8.15 -22.33 -4.04
N ALA A 218 -8.20 -21.23 -3.28
CA ALA A 218 -9.06 -20.10 -3.60
C ALA A 218 -8.56 -19.35 -4.85
N LYS A 219 -7.25 -19.21 -5.02
CA LYS A 219 -6.65 -18.59 -6.21
C LYS A 219 -6.95 -19.40 -7.47
N TRP A 220 -6.90 -20.72 -7.42
CA TRP A 220 -7.24 -21.56 -8.57
C TRP A 220 -8.67 -21.35 -9.06
N ALA A 221 -9.59 -20.95 -8.18
CA ALA A 221 -10.95 -20.59 -8.57
C ALA A 221 -11.11 -19.19 -9.18
N THR A 222 -10.07 -18.34 -9.11
CA THR A 222 -10.11 -16.95 -9.62
C THR A 222 -9.16 -16.71 -10.80
N SER A 223 -7.88 -16.91 -10.62
CA SER A 223 -6.84 -16.55 -11.59
C SER A 223 -5.94 -17.73 -12.02
N ALA A 224 -6.07 -18.90 -11.37
CA ALA A 224 -5.26 -20.09 -11.56
C ALA A 224 -3.74 -19.83 -11.47
N HIS A 225 -3.14 -19.26 -12.49
CA HIS A 225 -1.71 -18.95 -12.59
C HIS A 225 -1.48 -17.45 -12.75
N ASP A 226 -0.28 -17.02 -12.39
CA ASP A 226 0.21 -15.66 -12.65
C ASP A 226 0.90 -15.59 -14.02
N SER A 227 1.09 -14.39 -14.54
CA SER A 227 1.87 -14.18 -15.75
C SER A 227 3.34 -14.55 -15.53
N HIS A 228 3.82 -15.64 -16.12
CA HIS A 228 5.22 -16.08 -16.00
C HIS A 228 6.20 -15.01 -16.48
N TYR A 229 5.87 -14.27 -17.56
CA TYR A 229 6.69 -13.13 -18.00
C TYR A 229 6.79 -12.03 -16.94
N SER A 230 5.68 -11.71 -16.27
CA SER A 230 5.70 -10.73 -15.15
C SER A 230 6.53 -11.23 -13.96
N LEU A 231 6.46 -12.52 -13.63
CA LEU A 231 7.23 -13.14 -12.56
C LEU A 231 8.73 -13.16 -12.88
N TRP A 232 9.09 -13.49 -14.12
CA TRP A 232 10.48 -13.45 -14.60
C TRP A 232 11.09 -12.04 -14.44
N ILE A 233 10.38 -10.99 -14.85
CA ILE A 233 10.83 -9.61 -14.64
C ILE A 233 10.90 -9.30 -13.13
N ALA A 234 9.88 -9.64 -12.36
CA ALA A 234 9.82 -9.35 -10.93
C ALA A 234 10.95 -10.02 -10.14
N SER A 235 11.33 -11.27 -10.49
CA SER A 235 12.46 -11.98 -9.88
C SER A 235 13.78 -11.24 -10.11
N GLN A 236 14.02 -10.76 -11.33
CA GLN A 236 15.21 -9.96 -11.65
C GLN A 236 15.23 -8.65 -10.86
N VAL A 237 14.08 -7.99 -10.72
CA VAL A 237 13.94 -6.77 -9.91
C VAL A 237 14.33 -7.04 -8.45
N LEU A 238 13.86 -8.14 -7.87
CA LEU A 238 14.21 -8.54 -6.50
C LEU A 238 15.70 -8.88 -6.35
N ARG A 239 16.32 -9.52 -7.33
CA ARG A 239 17.78 -9.74 -7.37
C ARG A 239 18.57 -8.41 -7.42
N ASN A 240 18.07 -7.42 -8.15
CA ASN A 240 18.65 -6.09 -8.28
C ASN A 240 18.12 -5.08 -7.24
N ARG A 241 17.48 -5.54 -6.16
CA ARG A 241 16.76 -4.72 -5.18
C ARG A 241 17.55 -3.50 -4.69
N ASN A 242 18.85 -3.61 -4.50
CA ASN A 242 19.69 -2.50 -4.01
C ASN A 242 19.65 -1.28 -4.95
N ARG A 243 19.64 -1.46 -6.26
CA ARG A 243 19.52 -0.36 -7.23
C ARG A 243 18.16 0.35 -7.10
N PHE A 244 17.10 -0.42 -6.83
CA PHE A 244 15.77 0.14 -6.58
C PHE A 244 15.70 0.90 -5.26
N ILE A 245 16.38 0.43 -4.21
CA ILE A 245 16.51 1.16 -2.93
C ILE A 245 17.20 2.50 -3.13
N GLU A 246 18.32 2.55 -3.82
CA GLU A 246 19.05 3.79 -4.09
C GLU A 246 18.20 4.79 -4.88
N ARG A 247 17.52 4.31 -5.94
CA ARG A 247 16.60 5.13 -6.72
C ARG A 247 15.45 5.67 -5.86
N ALA A 248 14.79 4.79 -5.09
CA ALA A 248 13.67 5.15 -4.24
C ALA A 248 14.07 6.17 -3.18
N ARG A 249 15.21 5.97 -2.52
CA ARG A 249 15.74 6.88 -1.50
C ARG A 249 15.99 8.27 -2.09
N ARG A 250 16.63 8.35 -3.25
CA ARG A 250 16.88 9.63 -3.92
C ARG A 250 15.61 10.42 -4.20
N ILE A 251 14.57 9.75 -4.72
CA ILE A 251 13.27 10.38 -5.00
C ILE A 251 12.59 10.81 -3.69
N CYS A 252 12.50 9.91 -2.72
CA CYS A 252 11.77 10.17 -1.49
C CYS A 252 12.42 11.27 -0.64
N GLU A 253 13.73 11.24 -0.45
CA GLU A 253 14.46 12.26 0.33
C GLU A 253 14.43 13.63 -0.35
N GLY A 254 14.56 13.68 -1.69
CA GLY A 254 14.45 14.91 -2.46
C GLY A 254 13.07 15.55 -2.27
N ASN A 255 12.03 14.77 -2.52
CA ASN A 255 10.66 15.24 -2.46
C ASN A 255 10.19 15.55 -1.02
N ALA A 256 10.67 14.79 -0.02
CA ALA A 256 10.35 15.06 1.38
C ALA A 256 10.84 16.45 1.85
N ARG A 257 11.97 16.93 1.34
CA ARG A 257 12.45 18.31 1.61
C ARG A 257 11.47 19.37 1.11
N LEU A 258 10.91 19.17 -0.10
CA LEU A 258 9.91 20.09 -0.65
C LEU A 258 8.63 20.10 0.18
N VAL A 259 8.18 18.92 0.64
CA VAL A 259 6.96 18.82 1.46
C VAL A 259 7.17 19.43 2.86
N ARG A 260 8.34 19.27 3.49
CA ARG A 260 8.64 19.94 4.77
C ARG A 260 8.55 21.46 4.62
N ARG A 261 9.20 22.01 3.60
CA ARG A 261 9.14 23.44 3.31
C ARG A 261 7.71 23.92 3.05
N PHE A 262 6.93 23.18 2.27
CA PHE A 262 5.50 23.46 2.06
C PHE A 262 4.72 23.52 3.39
N MET A 263 4.97 22.59 4.32
CA MET A 263 4.30 22.58 5.63
C MET A 263 4.72 23.75 6.50
N GLU A 264 5.97 24.20 6.41
CA GLU A 264 6.49 25.38 7.15
C GLU A 264 5.89 26.71 6.61
N GLU A 265 5.70 26.80 5.30
CA GLU A 265 5.22 28.01 4.60
C GLU A 265 3.69 28.12 4.54
N THR A 266 2.95 27.04 4.85
CA THR A 266 1.49 27.00 4.70
C THR A 266 0.79 27.03 6.05
N ARG A 267 -0.07 28.04 6.25
CA ARG A 267 -0.84 28.22 7.50
C ARG A 267 -2.00 27.23 7.60
N GLY A 268 -2.42 26.94 8.82
CA GLY A 268 -3.63 26.17 9.12
C GLY A 268 -3.59 24.70 8.76
N ILE A 269 -2.43 24.18 8.42
CA ILE A 269 -2.22 22.75 8.19
C ILE A 269 -1.25 22.16 9.22
N SER A 270 -1.34 20.86 9.41
CA SER A 270 -0.38 20.10 10.23
C SER A 270 -0.25 18.68 9.70
N SER A 271 0.97 18.16 9.70
CA SER A 271 1.28 16.77 9.40
C SER A 271 2.66 16.40 9.93
N ASP A 272 2.89 15.11 10.10
CA ASP A 272 4.25 14.55 10.24
C ASP A 272 4.54 13.67 9.04
N LEU A 273 5.74 13.72 8.52
CA LEU A 273 6.19 12.78 7.49
C LEU A 273 6.53 11.43 8.11
N GLY A 274 6.00 10.37 7.51
CA GLY A 274 6.38 9.00 7.81
C GLY A 274 7.52 8.50 6.90
N VAL A 275 7.62 7.18 6.79
CA VAL A 275 8.62 6.51 5.94
C VAL A 275 8.15 6.41 4.48
N ALA A 276 6.84 6.28 4.24
CA ALA A 276 6.29 6.18 2.90
C ALA A 276 6.15 7.58 2.24
N PRO A 277 6.18 7.66 0.90
CA PRO A 277 6.21 8.94 0.17
C PRO A 277 4.84 9.62 0.06
N PHE A 278 4.13 9.69 1.18
CA PHE A 278 2.88 10.43 1.35
C PHE A 278 2.66 10.76 2.82
N CYS A 279 1.81 11.74 3.07
CA CYS A 279 1.40 12.12 4.42
C CYS A 279 -0.09 12.47 4.46
N LEU A 280 -0.67 12.39 5.65
CA LEU A 280 -2.02 12.84 5.93
C LEU A 280 -1.94 14.24 6.53
N ILE A 281 -2.40 15.23 5.78
CA ILE A 281 -2.40 16.63 6.18
C ILE A 281 -3.75 16.95 6.83
N SER A 282 -3.74 17.30 8.10
CA SER A 282 -4.88 17.90 8.80
C SER A 282 -4.95 19.39 8.51
N TYR A 283 -6.16 19.94 8.40
CA TYR A 283 -6.38 21.34 8.12
C TYR A 283 -7.44 21.96 9.03
N LYS A 284 -7.32 23.25 9.25
CA LYS A 284 -8.33 24.07 9.94
C LYS A 284 -9.15 24.82 8.87
N ASN A 285 -10.24 24.22 8.42
CA ASN A 285 -11.17 24.82 7.48
C ASN A 285 -12.59 24.31 7.76
N ALA A 286 -13.62 25.10 7.47
CA ALA A 286 -15.01 24.74 7.68
C ALA A 286 -15.53 23.68 6.69
N LEU A 287 -14.84 23.47 5.56
CA LEU A 287 -15.25 22.49 4.56
C LEU A 287 -14.88 21.06 4.96
N ALA A 288 -15.75 20.12 4.71
CA ALA A 288 -15.43 18.68 4.77
C ALA A 288 -14.38 18.30 3.70
N SER A 289 -13.71 17.15 3.85
CA SER A 289 -12.53 16.82 3.04
C SER A 289 -12.81 16.67 1.55
N VAL A 290 -13.98 16.15 1.15
CA VAL A 290 -14.33 15.99 -0.27
C VAL A 290 -14.62 17.35 -0.93
N PRO A 291 -15.48 18.24 -0.39
CA PRO A 291 -15.66 19.59 -0.91
C PRO A 291 -14.36 20.39 -0.99
N LEU A 292 -13.50 20.33 0.05
CA LEU A 292 -12.22 21.03 0.03
C LEU A 292 -11.31 20.53 -1.09
N ALA A 293 -11.15 19.22 -1.23
CA ALA A 293 -10.30 18.64 -2.28
C ALA A 293 -10.82 18.97 -3.70
N ARG A 294 -12.14 19.04 -3.91
CA ARG A 294 -12.71 19.54 -5.18
C ARG A 294 -12.37 20.99 -5.43
N LYS A 295 -12.54 21.87 -4.43
CA LYS A 295 -12.21 23.29 -4.54
C LYS A 295 -10.72 23.50 -4.80
N ILE A 296 -9.84 22.71 -4.17
CA ILE A 296 -8.40 22.70 -4.46
C ILE A 296 -8.16 22.37 -5.94
N LEU A 297 -8.73 21.27 -6.44
CA LEU A 297 -8.57 20.86 -7.84
C LEU A 297 -9.04 21.95 -8.81
N GLU A 298 -10.24 22.49 -8.60
CA GLU A 298 -10.84 23.52 -9.45
C GLU A 298 -10.02 24.83 -9.49
N LYS A 299 -9.46 25.25 -8.37
CA LYS A 299 -8.74 26.52 -8.26
C LYS A 299 -7.26 26.43 -8.61
N THR A 300 -6.65 25.27 -8.42
CA THR A 300 -5.18 25.11 -8.54
C THR A 300 -4.75 24.08 -9.56
N GLY A 301 -5.65 23.19 -9.97
CA GLY A 301 -5.32 22.02 -10.76
C GLY A 301 -4.61 20.91 -9.97
N VAL A 302 -4.50 21.04 -8.64
CA VAL A 302 -3.88 20.04 -7.77
C VAL A 302 -4.91 19.02 -7.32
N LEU A 303 -4.65 17.74 -7.56
CA LEU A 303 -5.46 16.64 -7.07
C LEU A 303 -4.82 16.01 -5.82
N VAL A 304 -5.52 16.05 -4.70
CA VAL A 304 -5.22 15.34 -3.45
C VAL A 304 -6.33 14.34 -3.13
N ALA A 305 -6.08 13.39 -2.26
CA ALA A 305 -7.10 12.42 -1.87
C ALA A 305 -7.79 12.85 -0.56
N PRO A 306 -9.13 13.03 -0.55
CA PRO A 306 -9.87 13.36 0.65
C PRO A 306 -9.65 12.38 1.79
N GLY A 307 -9.48 12.91 3.01
CA GLY A 307 -9.24 12.09 4.20
C GLY A 307 -10.45 11.23 4.60
N ASP A 308 -11.67 11.67 4.28
CA ASP A 308 -12.90 10.88 4.52
C ASP A 308 -12.82 9.49 3.90
N PHE A 309 -12.13 9.32 2.77
CA PHE A 309 -11.99 8.01 2.13
C PHE A 309 -11.19 7.01 2.98
N PHE A 310 -10.36 7.52 3.89
CA PHE A 310 -9.54 6.72 4.81
C PHE A 310 -10.10 6.67 6.24
N GLY A 311 -11.26 7.32 6.47
CA GLY A 311 -11.81 7.48 7.81
C GLY A 311 -11.09 8.53 8.65
N ALA A 312 -10.55 9.58 8.00
CA ALA A 312 -9.85 10.71 8.62
C ALA A 312 -10.48 12.04 8.17
N PRO A 313 -11.63 12.44 8.71
CA PRO A 313 -12.26 13.72 8.38
C PRO A 313 -11.33 14.90 8.69
N SER A 314 -11.58 16.05 8.06
CA SER A 314 -10.77 17.28 8.21
C SER A 314 -9.29 17.08 7.85
N SER A 315 -9.03 16.21 6.87
CA SER A 315 -7.69 15.95 6.34
C SER A 315 -7.73 15.61 4.86
N PHE A 316 -6.55 15.60 4.23
CA PHE A 316 -6.34 15.03 2.90
C PHE A 316 -4.99 14.31 2.84
N ARG A 317 -4.89 13.25 2.04
CA ARG A 317 -3.61 12.60 1.77
C ARG A 317 -2.92 13.29 0.61
N LEU A 318 -1.69 13.74 0.84
CA LEU A 318 -0.75 14.27 -0.14
C LEU A 318 0.32 13.23 -0.42
N CYS A 319 0.46 12.81 -1.69
CA CYS A 319 1.55 11.95 -2.14
C CYS A 319 2.63 12.80 -2.82
N PHE A 320 3.89 12.45 -2.58
CA PHE A 320 5.05 13.18 -3.12
C PHE A 320 5.99 12.29 -3.93
N THR A 321 5.38 11.44 -4.77
CA THR A 321 6.10 10.54 -5.70
C THR A 321 6.28 11.15 -7.08
N ALA A 322 5.59 12.25 -7.38
CA ALA A 322 5.70 12.94 -8.66
C ALA A 322 7.12 13.50 -8.88
N GLY A 323 7.49 13.72 -10.14
CA GLY A 323 8.75 14.37 -10.49
C GLY A 323 8.88 15.74 -9.80
N GLU A 324 10.11 16.09 -9.41
CA GLU A 324 10.42 17.25 -8.56
C GLU A 324 9.76 18.56 -9.06
N ALA A 325 9.88 18.82 -10.37
CA ALA A 325 9.31 20.05 -10.97
C ALA A 325 7.78 20.11 -10.85
N THR A 326 7.10 18.98 -11.07
CA THR A 326 5.64 18.87 -10.94
C THR A 326 5.22 19.02 -9.48
N LEU A 327 5.93 18.35 -8.57
CA LEU A 327 5.66 18.42 -7.14
C LEU A 327 5.84 19.87 -6.63
N LYS A 328 6.95 20.52 -6.94
CA LYS A 328 7.24 21.90 -6.52
C LYS A 328 6.16 22.88 -6.97
N LYS A 329 5.74 22.80 -8.24
CA LYS A 329 4.67 23.67 -8.78
C LYS A 329 3.33 23.36 -8.12
N GLY A 330 2.98 22.08 -7.93
CA GLY A 330 1.74 21.67 -7.27
C GLY A 330 1.68 22.13 -5.80
N LEU A 331 2.77 21.97 -5.05
CA LEU A 331 2.85 22.44 -3.66
C LEU A 331 2.75 23.95 -3.54
N GLY A 332 3.39 24.73 -4.46
CA GLY A 332 3.26 26.18 -4.49
C GLY A 332 1.81 26.62 -4.69
N ALA A 333 1.14 26.11 -5.73
CA ALA A 333 -0.25 26.42 -6.00
C ALA A 333 -1.20 26.02 -4.84
N LEU A 334 -0.92 24.89 -4.19
CA LEU A 334 -1.67 24.43 -3.02
C LEU A 334 -1.46 25.36 -1.81
N SER A 335 -0.22 25.80 -1.56
CA SER A 335 0.12 26.71 -0.47
C SER A 335 -0.56 28.07 -0.64
N ASP A 336 -0.50 28.65 -1.85
CA ASP A 336 -1.16 29.93 -2.18
C ASP A 336 -2.67 29.84 -1.94
N PHE A 337 -3.31 28.76 -2.37
CA PHE A 337 -4.73 28.54 -2.16
C PHE A 337 -5.08 28.41 -0.67
N LEU A 338 -4.34 27.62 0.10
CA LEU A 338 -4.62 27.40 1.51
C LEU A 338 -4.39 28.69 2.32
N ASN A 339 -3.32 29.43 2.06
CA ASN A 339 -3.02 30.70 2.73
C ASN A 339 -4.04 31.80 2.43
N SER A 340 -4.68 31.78 1.24
CA SER A 340 -5.70 32.77 0.86
C SER A 340 -7.12 32.45 1.37
N ASN A 341 -7.36 31.26 1.89
CA ASN A 341 -8.67 30.80 2.36
C ASN A 341 -8.68 30.46 3.87
N HIS A 342 -7.79 31.10 4.60
CA HIS A 342 -7.68 31.03 6.08
C HIS A 342 -8.52 32.07 6.76
#